data_8d50ca9ec66f8b6f57c548f1437b0727
#
_entry.id   8d50ca9ec66f8b6f57c548f1437b0727
#
_cell.length_a   1.000
_cell.length_b   1.000
_cell.length_c   1.000
_cell.angle_alpha   90.00
_cell.angle_beta   90.00
_cell.angle_gamma   90.00
#
_symmetry.space_group_name_H-M   'P 1'
#
loop_
_entity.id
_entity.type
_entity.pdbx_description
1 polymer ?
#
loop_
_entity_poly.entity_id
_entity_poly.type
_entity_poly.pdbx_seq_one_letter_code
_entity_poly.pdbx_strand_id
1 'polypeptide(L)'
;MISLRSFRPCDWQVITQYQYTNLSQANAVNLIGEFNAPTYQGKFHKLLAIANDTQVVGYVSMIETVEGTVSIGVEVYAPFRRQGFAYAAISQLLTIANACGYHTVSAQVRKDNTPSLALCKKLGFAVVDEAISRRGNPVYNLVKPI
;
A
#
# COMPACT_ATOMS: atom_id res chain seq x y z
N MET A 1 15.02 -10.58 -3.93
CA MET A 1 13.77 -11.12 -3.35
C MET A 1 13.07 -10.04 -2.54
N ILE A 2 11.78 -9.91 -2.73
CA ILE A 2 10.98 -8.89 -2.04
C ILE A 2 10.60 -9.35 -0.65
N SER A 3 10.72 -8.43 0.32
CA SER A 3 10.16 -8.59 1.66
C SER A 3 9.41 -7.32 2.06
N LEU A 4 8.44 -7.47 2.96
CA LEU A 4 7.75 -6.36 3.60
C LEU A 4 8.28 -6.20 5.02
N ARG A 5 8.58 -4.97 5.40
CA ARG A 5 9.05 -4.65 6.74
C ARG A 5 8.56 -3.28 7.19
N SER A 6 8.58 -3.05 8.50
CA SER A 6 8.34 -1.71 9.01
C SER A 6 9.41 -0.74 8.49
N PHE A 7 9.03 0.51 8.30
CA PHE A 7 9.99 1.56 8.00
C PHE A 7 10.93 1.77 9.18
N ARG A 8 12.18 2.07 8.89
CA ARG A 8 13.23 2.39 9.87
C ARG A 8 13.59 3.87 9.78
N PRO A 9 14.07 4.47 10.87
CA PRO A 9 14.47 5.88 10.82
C PRO A 9 15.43 6.21 9.67
N CYS A 10 16.35 5.33 9.33
CA CYS A 10 17.28 5.53 8.22
C CYS A 10 16.62 5.57 6.84
N ASP A 11 15.37 5.11 6.71
CA ASP A 11 14.63 5.17 5.44
C ASP A 11 14.17 6.60 5.10
N TRP A 12 14.44 7.58 5.95
CA TRP A 12 14.11 8.99 5.68
C TRP A 12 14.68 9.46 4.33
N GLN A 13 15.81 8.93 3.92
CA GLN A 13 16.44 9.29 2.65
C GLN A 13 15.58 8.89 1.46
N VAL A 14 15.06 7.65 1.47
CA VAL A 14 14.25 7.16 0.36
C VAL A 14 12.89 7.82 0.31
N ILE A 15 12.25 8.05 1.45
CA ILE A 15 10.93 8.70 1.45
C ILE A 15 11.00 10.18 1.05
N THR A 16 12.09 10.89 1.37
CA THR A 16 12.29 12.26 0.91
C THR A 16 12.71 12.32 -0.55
N GLN A 17 13.33 11.28 -1.06
CA GLN A 17 13.70 11.22 -2.47
C GLN A 17 12.49 11.01 -3.39
N TYR A 18 11.55 10.17 -3.00
CA TYR A 18 10.50 9.69 -3.91
C TYR A 18 9.07 10.09 -3.53
N GLN A 19 8.79 10.40 -2.26
CA GLN A 19 7.43 10.65 -1.80
C GLN A 19 7.21 12.08 -1.28
N TYR A 20 8.07 12.53 -0.39
CA TYR A 20 7.91 13.79 0.35
C TYR A 20 9.14 14.65 0.15
N THR A 21 9.35 15.10 -1.07
CA THR A 21 10.58 15.77 -1.50
C THR A 21 10.89 17.08 -0.76
N ASN A 22 9.89 17.67 -0.09
CA ASN A 22 10.06 18.93 0.65
C ASN A 22 10.24 18.74 2.16
N LEU A 23 10.24 17.50 2.65
CA LEU A 23 10.42 17.24 4.07
C LEU A 23 11.88 17.31 4.49
N SER A 24 12.11 17.91 5.68
CA SER A 24 13.40 17.81 6.35
C SER A 24 13.64 16.39 6.86
N GLN A 25 14.89 16.06 7.16
CA GLN A 25 15.23 14.78 7.78
C GLN A 25 14.44 14.56 9.08
N ALA A 26 14.40 15.55 9.96
CA ALA A 26 13.71 15.45 11.25
C ALA A 26 12.21 15.15 11.07
N ASN A 27 11.55 15.87 10.15
CA ASN A 27 10.13 15.66 9.87
C ASN A 27 9.88 14.31 9.20
N ALA A 28 10.77 13.85 8.33
CA ALA A 28 10.67 12.54 7.71
C ALA A 28 10.79 11.40 8.74
N VAL A 29 11.72 11.51 9.70
CA VAL A 29 11.87 10.54 10.79
C VAL A 29 10.62 10.51 11.66
N ASN A 30 10.04 11.67 11.98
CA ASN A 30 8.77 11.75 12.71
C ASN A 30 7.63 11.07 11.96
N LEU A 31 7.55 11.28 10.65
CA LEU A 31 6.53 10.64 9.80
C LEU A 31 6.68 9.11 9.79
N ILE A 32 7.90 8.61 9.80
CA ILE A 32 8.15 7.16 9.91
C ILE A 32 7.60 6.62 11.23
N GLY A 33 7.71 7.36 12.32
CA GLY A 33 7.09 7.00 13.58
C GLY A 33 5.57 6.87 13.47
N GLU A 34 4.93 7.75 12.72
CA GLU A 34 3.49 7.68 12.45
C GLU A 34 3.13 6.47 11.59
N PHE A 35 3.95 6.14 10.58
CA PHE A 35 3.75 4.94 9.76
C PHE A 35 3.76 3.66 10.60
N ASN A 36 4.58 3.62 11.64
CA ASN A 36 4.76 2.45 12.49
C ASN A 36 3.80 2.42 13.70
N ALA A 37 2.97 3.44 13.87
CA ALA A 37 1.99 3.47 14.95
C ALA A 37 0.97 2.32 14.76
N PRO A 38 0.45 1.72 15.85
CA PRO A 38 -0.46 0.58 15.75
C PRO A 38 -1.82 0.95 15.18
N THR A 39 -2.22 2.22 15.28
CA THR A 39 -3.50 2.72 14.75
C THR A 39 -3.32 4.04 14.03
N TYR A 40 -4.23 4.31 13.10
CA TYR A 40 -4.36 5.57 12.41
C TYR A 40 -5.83 6.01 12.47
N GLN A 41 -6.09 7.17 13.05
CA GLN A 41 -7.46 7.69 13.26
C GLN A 41 -8.38 6.67 13.96
N GLY A 42 -7.84 5.95 14.95
CA GLY A 42 -8.57 4.96 15.73
C GLY A 42 -8.79 3.61 15.05
N LYS A 43 -8.24 3.40 13.87
CA LYS A 43 -8.38 2.16 13.12
C LYS A 43 -7.04 1.43 12.98
N PHE A 44 -7.10 0.10 12.96
CA PHE A 44 -5.92 -0.71 12.67
C PHE A 44 -5.34 -0.33 11.30
N HIS A 45 -4.03 -0.18 11.24
CA HIS A 45 -3.34 0.05 9.98
C HIS A 45 -1.94 -0.55 10.01
N LYS A 46 -1.41 -0.80 8.82
CA LYS A 46 0.03 -1.05 8.61
C LYS A 46 0.48 -0.30 7.38
N LEU A 47 1.64 0.30 7.47
CA LEU A 47 2.34 0.87 6.33
C LEU A 47 3.73 0.26 6.32
N LEU A 48 4.03 -0.54 5.30
CA LEU A 48 5.25 -1.35 5.25
C LEU A 48 6.08 -0.98 4.04
N ALA A 49 7.40 -0.93 4.24
CA ALA A 49 8.34 -0.75 3.14
C ALA A 49 8.41 -2.03 2.31
N ILE A 50 8.46 -1.87 1.00
CA ILE A 50 8.81 -2.95 0.07
C ILE A 50 10.32 -2.93 -0.09
N ALA A 51 11.00 -3.94 0.43
CA ALA A 51 12.45 -4.05 0.33
C ALA A 51 12.83 -5.12 -0.69
N ASN A 52 13.68 -4.75 -1.64
CA ASN A 52 14.36 -5.69 -2.51
C ASN A 52 15.78 -5.83 -1.98
N ASP A 53 16.02 -6.91 -1.24
CA ASP A 53 17.22 -7.08 -0.41
C ASP A 53 17.35 -5.91 0.57
N THR A 54 18.35 -5.04 0.41
CA THR A 54 18.57 -3.89 1.30
C THR A 54 17.93 -2.59 0.80
N GLN A 55 17.43 -2.56 -0.42
CA GLN A 55 16.91 -1.35 -1.05
C GLN A 55 15.41 -1.26 -0.90
N VAL A 56 14.91 -0.12 -0.40
CA VAL A 56 13.48 0.18 -0.38
C VAL A 56 13.06 0.67 -1.76
N VAL A 57 12.10 -0.03 -2.37
CA VAL A 57 11.64 0.24 -3.75
C VAL A 57 10.21 0.80 -3.80
N GLY A 58 9.53 0.86 -2.66
CA GLY A 58 8.17 1.35 -2.55
C GLY A 58 7.57 1.03 -1.19
N TYR A 59 6.25 1.07 -1.11
CA TYR A 59 5.54 0.73 0.12
C TYR A 59 4.16 0.12 -0.18
N VAL A 60 3.62 -0.56 0.80
CA VAL A 60 2.23 -1.02 0.83
C VAL A 60 1.53 -0.45 2.05
N SER A 61 0.23 -0.28 1.95
CA SER A 61 -0.60 0.16 3.06
C SER A 61 -1.80 -0.75 3.23
N MET A 62 -2.26 -0.86 4.47
CA MET A 62 -3.44 -1.63 4.84
C MET A 62 -4.12 -0.90 5.98
N ILE A 63 -5.40 -0.57 5.82
CA ILE A 63 -6.20 0.10 6.85
C ILE A 63 -7.57 -0.55 6.96
N GLU A 64 -8.01 -0.82 8.19
CA GLU A 64 -9.36 -1.33 8.42
C GLU A 64 -10.41 -0.29 8.06
N THR A 65 -11.41 -0.70 7.29
CA THR A 65 -12.53 0.15 6.87
C THR A 65 -13.80 -0.18 7.63
N VAL A 66 -14.28 -1.40 7.48
CA VAL A 66 -15.37 -1.98 8.27
C VAL A 66 -14.88 -3.26 8.92
N GLU A 67 -15.62 -3.78 9.89
CA GLU A 67 -15.21 -4.99 10.60
C GLU A 67 -14.90 -6.13 9.62
N GLY A 68 -13.73 -6.73 9.77
CA GLY A 68 -13.28 -7.85 8.94
C GLY A 68 -12.75 -7.48 7.57
N THR A 69 -12.73 -6.19 7.20
CA THR A 69 -12.29 -5.71 5.88
C THR A 69 -11.17 -4.70 6.02
N VAL A 70 -10.13 -4.85 5.22
CA VAL A 70 -9.05 -3.86 5.08
C VAL A 70 -8.99 -3.33 3.66
N SER A 71 -8.71 -2.04 3.52
CA SER A 71 -8.38 -1.41 2.26
C SER A 71 -6.87 -1.39 2.08
N ILE A 72 -6.40 -1.73 0.90
CA ILE A 72 -4.96 -1.79 0.60
C ILE A 72 -4.56 -0.78 -0.45
N GLY A 73 -3.29 -0.41 -0.41
CA GLY A 73 -2.64 0.40 -1.44
C GLY A 73 -1.22 -0.08 -1.67
N VAL A 74 -0.67 0.25 -2.83
CA VAL A 74 0.71 -0.03 -3.19
C VAL A 74 1.28 1.12 -4.01
N GLU A 75 2.52 1.44 -3.74
CA GLU A 75 3.31 2.38 -4.53
C GLU A 75 4.68 1.77 -4.76
N VAL A 76 5.07 1.63 -6.02
CA VAL A 76 6.46 1.31 -6.41
C VAL A 76 7.08 2.58 -6.98
N TYR A 77 8.20 3.00 -6.45
CA TYR A 77 8.86 4.22 -6.89
C TYR A 77 9.30 4.10 -8.36
N ALA A 78 9.21 5.21 -9.10
CA ALA A 78 9.34 5.22 -10.54
C ALA A 78 10.54 4.43 -11.09
N PRO A 79 11.78 4.55 -10.53
CA PRO A 79 12.93 3.81 -11.07
C PRO A 79 12.82 2.29 -10.95
N PHE A 80 11.92 1.78 -10.12
CA PHE A 80 11.81 0.36 -9.79
C PHE A 80 10.57 -0.30 -10.39
N ARG A 81 9.82 0.42 -11.21
CA ARG A 81 8.58 -0.09 -11.83
C ARG A 81 8.88 -1.12 -12.91
N ARG A 82 7.85 -1.90 -13.27
CA ARG A 82 7.88 -2.92 -14.32
C ARG A 82 8.83 -4.09 -14.04
N GLN A 83 9.03 -4.39 -12.74
CA GLN A 83 9.86 -5.53 -12.32
C GLN A 83 9.07 -6.57 -11.52
N GLY A 84 7.74 -6.43 -11.43
CA GLY A 84 6.89 -7.36 -10.69
C GLY A 84 6.85 -7.12 -9.17
N PHE A 85 7.41 -6.03 -8.67
CA PHE A 85 7.48 -5.78 -7.22
C PHE A 85 6.10 -5.55 -6.60
N ALA A 86 5.20 -4.85 -7.31
CA ALA A 86 3.85 -4.62 -6.80
C ALA A 86 3.07 -5.92 -6.62
N TYR A 87 3.15 -6.83 -7.59
CA TYR A 87 2.50 -8.14 -7.50
C TYR A 87 3.02 -8.94 -6.31
N ALA A 88 4.33 -9.03 -6.16
CA ALA A 88 4.98 -9.76 -5.07
C ALA A 88 4.61 -9.14 -3.71
N ALA A 89 4.64 -7.81 -3.61
CA ALA A 89 4.32 -7.10 -2.37
C ALA A 89 2.86 -7.29 -1.96
N ILE A 90 1.92 -7.13 -2.86
CA ILE A 90 0.50 -7.33 -2.56
C ILE A 90 0.23 -8.78 -2.20
N SER A 91 0.84 -9.75 -2.89
CA SER A 91 0.68 -11.16 -2.55
C SER A 91 1.09 -11.44 -1.10
N GLN A 92 2.20 -10.87 -0.65
CA GLN A 92 2.63 -10.99 0.76
C GLN A 92 1.70 -10.24 1.71
N LEU A 93 1.19 -9.07 1.30
CA LEU A 93 0.27 -8.28 2.12
C LEU A 93 -1.06 -9.02 2.35
N LEU A 94 -1.56 -9.73 1.35
CA LEU A 94 -2.77 -10.55 1.48
C LEU A 94 -2.57 -11.66 2.52
N THR A 95 -1.41 -12.27 2.57
CA THR A 95 -1.05 -13.26 3.59
C THR A 95 -1.04 -12.62 4.99
N ILE A 96 -0.47 -11.43 5.11
CA ILE A 96 -0.45 -10.68 6.38
C ILE A 96 -1.87 -10.33 6.80
N ALA A 97 -2.72 -9.85 5.91
CA ALA A 97 -4.11 -9.51 6.20
C ALA A 97 -4.88 -10.72 6.71
N ASN A 98 -4.72 -11.86 6.07
CA ASN A 98 -5.35 -13.12 6.51
C ASN A 98 -4.87 -13.52 7.91
N ALA A 99 -3.57 -13.45 8.17
CA ALA A 99 -2.99 -13.76 9.48
C ALA A 99 -3.48 -12.79 10.58
N CYS A 100 -3.82 -11.56 10.22
CA CYS A 100 -4.39 -10.58 11.15
C CYS A 100 -5.88 -10.79 11.41
N GLY A 101 -6.52 -11.78 10.77
CA GLY A 101 -7.92 -12.13 11.00
C GLY A 101 -8.91 -11.46 10.04
N TYR A 102 -8.45 -10.75 9.04
CA TYR A 102 -9.31 -10.15 8.03
C TYR A 102 -9.76 -11.19 7.00
N HIS A 103 -11.00 -11.07 6.54
CA HIS A 103 -11.58 -12.00 5.56
C HIS A 103 -11.87 -11.37 4.20
N THR A 104 -11.77 -10.05 4.10
CA THR A 104 -12.02 -9.31 2.86
C THR A 104 -11.01 -8.19 2.71
N VAL A 105 -10.51 -8.04 1.50
CA VAL A 105 -9.60 -6.95 1.13
C VAL A 105 -10.26 -6.12 0.04
N SER A 106 -10.25 -4.81 0.21
CA SER A 106 -10.75 -3.86 -0.79
C SER A 106 -9.63 -3.02 -1.36
N ALA A 107 -9.83 -2.54 -2.57
CA ALA A 107 -8.91 -1.61 -3.24
C ALA A 107 -9.73 -0.61 -4.05
N GLN A 108 -9.23 0.61 -4.14
CA GLN A 108 -9.79 1.64 -5.01
C GLN A 108 -8.76 2.01 -6.07
N VAL A 109 -9.15 1.92 -7.34
CA VAL A 109 -8.24 2.16 -8.46
C VAL A 109 -8.89 3.13 -9.44
N ARG A 110 -8.14 4.14 -9.87
CA ARG A 110 -8.61 5.06 -10.90
C ARG A 110 -8.90 4.30 -12.19
N LYS A 111 -10.00 4.68 -12.86
CA LYS A 111 -10.41 4.02 -14.11
C LYS A 111 -9.37 4.11 -15.22
N ASP A 112 -8.56 5.16 -15.22
CA ASP A 112 -7.48 5.36 -16.20
C ASP A 112 -6.16 4.68 -15.81
N ASN A 113 -6.07 4.08 -14.62
CA ASN A 113 -4.87 3.37 -14.17
C ASN A 113 -4.89 1.92 -14.62
N THR A 114 -4.65 1.70 -15.90
CA THR A 114 -4.67 0.38 -16.53
C THR A 114 -3.71 -0.61 -15.88
N PRO A 115 -2.46 -0.26 -15.53
CA PRO A 115 -1.55 -1.21 -14.87
C PRO A 115 -2.08 -1.71 -13.52
N SER A 116 -2.62 -0.82 -12.69
CA SER A 116 -3.19 -1.22 -11.39
C SER A 116 -4.44 -2.07 -11.53
N LEU A 117 -5.29 -1.79 -12.51
CA LEU A 117 -6.46 -2.62 -12.80
C LEU A 117 -6.04 -4.03 -13.23
N ALA A 118 -5.05 -4.14 -14.11
CA ALA A 118 -4.50 -5.43 -14.54
C ALA A 118 -3.90 -6.20 -13.36
N LEU A 119 -3.17 -5.52 -12.49
CA LEU A 119 -2.60 -6.10 -11.27
C LEU A 119 -3.69 -6.66 -10.36
N CYS A 120 -4.74 -5.89 -10.09
CA CYS A 120 -5.85 -6.33 -9.24
C CYS A 120 -6.56 -7.55 -9.83
N LYS A 121 -6.81 -7.56 -11.13
CA LYS A 121 -7.43 -8.71 -11.81
C LYS A 121 -6.55 -9.96 -11.70
N LYS A 122 -5.25 -9.81 -11.91
CA LYS A 122 -4.31 -10.92 -11.79
C LYS A 122 -4.28 -11.50 -10.37
N LEU A 123 -4.48 -10.66 -9.36
CA LEU A 123 -4.53 -11.07 -7.96
C LEU A 123 -5.91 -11.60 -7.54
N GLY A 124 -6.90 -11.60 -8.42
CA GLY A 124 -8.22 -12.15 -8.14
C GLY A 124 -9.23 -11.16 -7.55
N PHE A 125 -8.96 -9.86 -7.63
CA PHE A 125 -9.93 -8.84 -7.24
C PHE A 125 -11.03 -8.70 -8.29
N ALA A 126 -12.25 -8.43 -7.85
CA ALA A 126 -13.40 -8.16 -8.71
C ALA A 126 -13.93 -6.76 -8.47
N VAL A 127 -14.33 -6.08 -9.54
CA VAL A 127 -14.99 -4.77 -9.47
C VAL A 127 -16.40 -4.98 -8.90
N VAL A 128 -16.74 -4.24 -7.85
CA VAL A 128 -18.07 -4.30 -7.23
C VAL A 128 -18.91 -3.07 -7.50
N ASP A 129 -18.29 -1.90 -7.67
CA ASP A 129 -18.98 -0.68 -8.06
C ASP A 129 -18.00 0.37 -8.60
N GLU A 130 -18.56 1.53 -8.96
CA GLU A 130 -17.84 2.70 -9.43
C GLU A 130 -18.17 3.88 -8.54
N ALA A 131 -17.25 4.81 -8.41
CA ALA A 131 -17.42 6.00 -7.58
C ALA A 131 -16.60 7.16 -8.12
N ILE A 132 -16.76 8.31 -7.47
CA ILE A 132 -15.87 9.47 -7.63
C ILE A 132 -15.08 9.59 -6.34
N SER A 133 -13.75 9.61 -6.43
CA SER A 133 -12.87 9.73 -5.27
C SER A 133 -12.98 11.12 -4.63
N ARG A 134 -12.44 11.27 -3.42
CA ARG A 134 -12.38 12.59 -2.74
C ARG A 134 -11.73 13.68 -3.61
N ARG A 135 -10.80 13.29 -4.47
CA ARG A 135 -10.10 14.21 -5.39
C ARG A 135 -10.85 14.46 -6.68
N GLY A 136 -12.07 13.88 -6.84
CA GLY A 136 -12.90 14.08 -8.03
C GLY A 136 -12.55 13.15 -9.19
N ASN A 137 -11.78 12.09 -8.99
CA ASN A 137 -11.39 11.16 -10.04
C ASN A 137 -12.38 9.98 -10.13
N PRO A 138 -12.75 9.54 -11.34
CA PRO A 138 -13.51 8.30 -11.50
C PRO A 138 -12.66 7.10 -11.07
N VAL A 139 -13.23 6.24 -10.24
CA VAL A 139 -12.55 5.06 -9.70
C VAL A 139 -13.45 3.82 -9.76
N TYR A 140 -12.81 2.65 -9.77
CA TYR A 140 -13.45 1.37 -9.45
C TYR A 140 -13.16 1.01 -8.01
N ASN A 141 -14.16 0.47 -7.33
CA ASN A 141 -13.98 -0.22 -6.05
C ASN A 141 -13.94 -1.72 -6.33
N LEU A 142 -12.89 -2.37 -5.83
CA LEU A 142 -12.65 -3.79 -6.04
C LEU A 142 -12.56 -4.49 -4.70
N VAL A 143 -12.95 -5.76 -4.66
CA VAL A 143 -12.83 -6.59 -3.45
C VAL A 143 -12.27 -7.97 -3.80
N LYS A 144 -11.66 -8.57 -2.79
CA LYS A 144 -11.19 -9.97 -2.84
C LYS A 144 -11.45 -10.61 -1.48
N PRO A 145 -12.18 -11.74 -1.44
CA PRO A 145 -12.24 -12.58 -0.23
C PRO A 145 -10.88 -13.25 0.01
N ILE A 146 -10.49 -13.33 1.25
CA ILE A 146 -9.22 -13.99 1.63
C ILE A 146 -9.39 -15.03 2.73
#